data_787265f3ce3a53c466452f77a588db50
#
_entry.id   787265f3ce3a53c466452f77a588db50
#
_cell.length_a   1.000
_cell.length_b   1.000
_cell.length_c   1.000
_cell.angle_alpha   90.00
_cell.angle_beta   90.00
_cell.angle_gamma   90.00
#
_symmetry.space_group_name_H-M   'P 1'
#
loop_
_entity.id
_entity.type
_entity.pdbx_description
1 polymer ?
#
loop_
_entity_poly.entity_id
_entity_poly.type
_entity_poly.pdbx_seq_one_letter_code
_entity_poly.pdbx_strand_id
1 'polypeptide(L)'
;MTVKLVARDTPEKFRSTAEEAAQTLTALLRELAAMENKSFAQYTRLCKKGQVIEFKDGVRREFTDIQDWKEEMKRRFAALLDPHCTQKMIAQRRDCLHAEHFPSSFNCVNTGCQMIITMKSAGKAVVQLVPDKDSIPFDLSDPDVRYLVEDAKHGGHNAQYYSYFQKYRFVLKRETEEWHIDEASCDSLHGDRWRRDYYF
;
A
#
# COMPACT_ATOMS: atom_id res chain seq x y z
N MET A 1 1.02 15.36 8.22
CA MET A 1 0.13 15.57 7.14
C MET A 1 0.77 14.94 5.91
N THR A 2 0.49 14.27 4.86
CA THR A 2 -0.68 14.68 4.26
C THR A 2 -0.80 14.20 2.84
N VAL A 3 -1.85 13.57 2.61
CA VAL A 3 -2.29 13.25 1.26
C VAL A 3 -2.79 14.56 0.63
N LYS A 4 -2.13 15.01 -0.45
CA LYS A 4 -2.59 16.15 -1.26
C LYS A 4 -3.49 15.62 -2.37
N LEU A 5 -4.78 15.85 -2.26
CA LEU A 5 -5.73 15.46 -3.30
C LEU A 5 -5.69 16.46 -4.48
N VAL A 6 -5.58 15.92 -5.70
CA VAL A 6 -5.63 16.65 -6.96
C VAL A 6 -6.71 16.03 -7.86
N ALA A 7 -7.84 16.69 -8.01
CA ALA A 7 -8.88 16.29 -8.96
C ALA A 7 -8.46 16.71 -10.38
N ARG A 8 -8.05 15.75 -11.21
CA ARG A 8 -7.65 15.98 -12.60
C ARG A 8 -8.78 15.55 -13.53
N ASP A 9 -9.11 16.38 -14.50
CA ASP A 9 -10.13 16.09 -15.52
C ASP A 9 -11.45 15.56 -14.92
N THR A 10 -11.79 16.08 -13.72
CA THR A 10 -12.98 15.68 -12.97
C THR A 10 -14.03 16.79 -13.09
N PRO A 11 -15.19 16.53 -13.72
CA PRO A 11 -16.28 17.49 -13.79
C PRO A 11 -16.73 17.93 -12.40
N GLU A 12 -17.13 19.21 -12.26
CA GLU A 12 -17.55 19.79 -10.98
C GLU A 12 -18.61 18.94 -10.25
N LYS A 13 -19.60 18.43 -11.01
CA LYS A 13 -20.66 17.57 -10.47
C LYS A 13 -20.17 16.25 -9.80
N PHE A 14 -18.92 15.84 -10.05
CA PHE A 14 -18.32 14.63 -9.45
C PHE A 14 -17.27 14.96 -8.39
N ARG A 15 -17.07 16.21 -8.03
CA ARG A 15 -16.00 16.60 -7.10
C ARG A 15 -16.18 15.98 -5.72
N SER A 16 -17.39 16.04 -5.16
CA SER A 16 -17.72 15.41 -3.88
C SER A 16 -17.54 13.89 -3.92
N THR A 17 -17.95 13.25 -5.00
CA THR A 17 -17.78 11.80 -5.20
C THR A 17 -16.31 11.40 -5.33
N ALA A 18 -15.48 12.25 -5.93
CA ALA A 18 -14.04 12.06 -6.02
C ALA A 18 -13.38 12.17 -4.64
N GLU A 19 -13.79 13.13 -3.82
CA GLU A 19 -13.30 13.29 -2.45
C GLU A 19 -13.66 12.07 -1.59
N GLU A 20 -14.88 11.56 -1.68
CA GLU A 20 -15.34 10.35 -1.00
C GLU A 20 -14.47 9.14 -1.40
N ALA A 21 -14.27 8.89 -2.70
CA ALA A 21 -13.43 7.81 -3.20
C ALA A 21 -11.99 7.90 -2.70
N ALA A 22 -11.42 9.11 -2.70
CA ALA A 22 -10.07 9.36 -2.21
C ALA A 22 -9.95 9.15 -0.70
N GLN A 23 -10.95 9.54 0.08
CA GLN A 23 -10.99 9.34 1.53
C GLN A 23 -11.07 7.85 1.87
N THR A 24 -11.96 7.10 1.21
CA THR A 24 -12.09 5.64 1.38
C THR A 24 -10.76 4.94 1.11
N LEU A 25 -10.12 5.21 -0.04
CA LEU A 25 -8.84 4.63 -0.38
C LEU A 25 -7.75 5.03 0.62
N THR A 26 -7.70 6.30 1.03
CA THR A 26 -6.71 6.79 2.00
C THR A 26 -6.85 6.09 3.35
N ALA A 27 -8.06 5.87 3.84
CA ALA A 27 -8.32 5.16 5.09
C ALA A 27 -7.79 3.73 5.02
N LEU A 28 -8.16 2.99 3.96
CA LEU A 28 -7.68 1.63 3.74
C LEU A 28 -6.15 1.55 3.67
N LEU A 29 -5.51 2.44 2.89
CA LEU A 29 -4.05 2.42 2.74
C LEU A 29 -3.32 2.75 4.05
N ARG A 30 -3.91 3.56 4.94
CA ARG A 30 -3.36 3.82 6.28
C ARG A 30 -3.43 2.57 7.17
N GLU A 31 -4.55 1.88 7.17
CA GLU A 31 -4.71 0.63 7.93
C GLU A 31 -3.76 -0.45 7.40
N LEU A 32 -3.67 -0.57 6.08
CA LEU A 32 -2.74 -1.49 5.42
C LEU A 32 -1.28 -1.16 5.78
N ALA A 33 -0.88 0.11 5.71
CA ALA A 33 0.47 0.53 6.10
C ALA A 33 0.79 0.20 7.56
N ALA A 34 -0.15 0.42 8.47
CA ALA A 34 0.02 0.09 9.88
C ALA A 34 0.18 -1.43 10.09
N MET A 35 -0.64 -2.23 9.39
CA MET A 35 -0.57 -3.69 9.46
C MET A 35 0.74 -4.22 8.88
N GLU A 36 1.17 -3.76 7.72
CA GLU A 36 2.42 -4.17 7.08
C GLU A 36 3.64 -3.82 7.92
N ASN A 37 3.71 -2.61 8.46
CA ASN A 37 4.80 -2.18 9.34
C ASN A 37 4.90 -3.06 10.60
N LYS A 38 3.75 -3.36 11.22
CA LYS A 38 3.68 -4.25 12.37
C LYS A 38 4.15 -5.66 12.01
N SER A 39 3.69 -6.18 10.87
CA SER A 39 4.04 -7.52 10.37
C SER A 39 5.52 -7.61 10.05
N PHE A 40 6.12 -6.61 9.41
CA PHE A 40 7.55 -6.55 9.15
C PHE A 40 8.38 -6.56 10.44
N ALA A 41 7.98 -5.78 11.44
CA ALA A 41 8.64 -5.77 12.75
C ALA A 41 8.52 -7.14 13.46
N GLN A 42 7.39 -7.81 13.34
CA GLN A 42 7.18 -9.16 13.88
C GLN A 42 8.05 -10.18 13.14
N TYR A 43 8.08 -10.16 11.82
CA TYR A 43 8.91 -11.05 11.00
C TYR A 43 10.40 -10.89 11.33
N THR A 44 10.88 -9.65 11.38
CA THR A 44 12.26 -9.35 11.75
C THR A 44 12.60 -9.89 13.14
N ARG A 45 11.68 -9.77 14.11
CA ARG A 45 11.87 -10.30 15.47
C ARG A 45 11.87 -11.83 15.46
N LEU A 46 10.97 -12.46 14.72
CA LEU A 46 10.88 -13.91 14.59
C LEU A 46 12.18 -14.49 14.02
N CYS A 47 12.70 -13.88 12.93
CA CYS A 47 13.99 -14.28 12.34
C CYS A 47 15.16 -14.09 13.30
N LYS A 48 15.19 -13.03 14.12
CA LYS A 48 16.32 -12.74 15.03
C LYS A 48 16.26 -13.48 16.35
N LYS A 49 15.07 -13.68 16.91
CA LYS A 49 14.85 -14.20 18.27
C LYS A 49 14.15 -15.54 18.33
N GLY A 50 13.72 -16.08 17.19
CA GLY A 50 13.00 -17.34 17.11
C GLY A 50 11.57 -17.31 17.67
N GLN A 51 11.10 -16.15 18.16
CA GLN A 51 9.73 -16.04 18.69
C GLN A 51 9.17 -14.61 18.60
N VAL A 52 7.85 -14.53 18.46
CA VAL A 52 7.07 -13.32 18.58
C VAL A 52 5.86 -13.55 19.48
N ILE A 53 5.64 -12.70 20.45
CA ILE A 53 4.46 -12.71 21.30
C ILE A 53 3.61 -11.48 20.93
N GLU A 54 2.33 -11.72 20.69
CA GLU A 54 1.34 -10.69 20.42
C GLU A 54 0.18 -10.79 21.42
N PHE A 55 -0.30 -9.63 21.86
CA PHE A 55 -1.57 -9.53 22.59
C PHE A 55 -2.59 -8.84 21.70
N LYS A 56 -3.67 -9.54 21.41
CA LYS A 56 -4.77 -9.01 20.61
C LYS A 56 -6.09 -9.45 21.23
N ASP A 57 -6.99 -8.51 21.46
CA ASP A 57 -8.33 -8.75 22.02
C ASP A 57 -8.29 -9.55 23.36
N GLY A 58 -7.28 -9.25 24.21
CA GLY A 58 -7.06 -9.96 25.48
C GLY A 58 -6.45 -11.37 25.34
N VAL A 59 -6.19 -11.83 24.12
CA VAL A 59 -5.61 -13.15 23.86
C VAL A 59 -4.12 -13.00 23.58
N ARG A 60 -3.31 -13.77 24.34
CA ARG A 60 -1.88 -13.94 24.05
C ARG A 60 -1.70 -14.96 22.94
N ARG A 61 -1.03 -14.56 21.87
CA ARG A 61 -0.60 -15.44 20.79
C ARG A 61 0.92 -15.46 20.73
N GLU A 62 1.49 -16.63 20.47
CA GLU A 62 2.91 -16.82 20.34
C GLU A 62 3.20 -17.53 19.01
N PHE A 63 4.12 -16.97 18.25
CA PHE A 63 4.62 -17.57 17.01
C PHE A 63 6.09 -17.92 17.20
N THR A 64 6.42 -19.17 16.99
CA THR A 64 7.78 -19.73 17.00
C THR A 64 8.16 -20.28 15.63
N ASP A 65 7.17 -20.49 14.78
CA ASP A 65 7.33 -20.94 13.40
C ASP A 65 6.98 -19.84 12.41
N ILE A 66 7.81 -19.68 11.37
CA ILE A 66 7.64 -18.67 10.34
C ILE A 66 6.42 -18.97 9.47
N GLN A 67 6.12 -20.23 9.19
CA GLN A 67 4.98 -20.60 8.33
C GLN A 67 3.66 -20.33 9.04
N ASP A 68 3.55 -20.69 10.31
CA ASP A 68 2.36 -20.39 11.12
C ASP A 68 2.11 -18.88 11.18
N TRP A 69 3.18 -18.09 11.35
CA TRP A 69 3.09 -16.64 11.31
C TRP A 69 2.62 -16.13 9.95
N LYS A 70 3.18 -16.65 8.83
CA LYS A 70 2.80 -16.28 7.48
C LYS A 70 1.32 -16.53 7.20
N GLU A 71 0.83 -17.71 7.52
CA GLU A 71 -0.57 -18.09 7.32
C GLU A 71 -1.52 -17.17 8.10
N GLU A 72 -1.18 -16.85 9.34
CA GLU A 72 -1.97 -15.91 10.14
C GLU A 72 -1.94 -14.50 9.53
N MET A 73 -0.77 -14.03 9.05
CA MET A 73 -0.69 -12.70 8.43
C MET A 73 -1.48 -12.65 7.13
N LYS A 74 -1.37 -13.66 6.25
CA LYS A 74 -2.18 -13.76 5.03
C LYS A 74 -3.67 -13.67 5.33
N ARG A 75 -4.13 -14.41 6.33
CA ARG A 75 -5.53 -14.38 6.75
C ARG A 75 -5.96 -12.98 7.23
N ARG A 76 -5.09 -12.28 7.97
CA ARG A 76 -5.36 -10.90 8.44
C ARG A 76 -5.39 -9.91 7.29
N PHE A 77 -4.47 -10.02 6.34
CA PHE A 77 -4.45 -9.16 5.14
C PHE A 77 -5.70 -9.39 4.29
N ALA A 78 -6.10 -10.63 4.07
CA ALA A 78 -7.34 -10.93 3.37
C ALA A 78 -8.56 -10.32 4.10
N ALA A 79 -8.64 -10.50 5.41
CA ALA A 79 -9.74 -9.92 6.20
C ALA A 79 -9.80 -8.39 6.16
N LEU A 80 -8.65 -7.71 5.99
CA LEU A 80 -8.59 -6.26 5.80
C LEU A 80 -8.98 -5.86 4.38
N LEU A 81 -8.47 -6.56 3.36
CA LEU A 81 -8.57 -6.13 1.97
C LEU A 81 -9.86 -6.58 1.28
N ASP A 82 -10.35 -7.79 1.57
CA ASP A 82 -11.50 -8.36 0.87
C ASP A 82 -12.76 -7.49 0.91
N PRO A 83 -13.13 -6.85 2.03
CA PRO A 83 -14.27 -5.94 2.07
C PRO A 83 -14.14 -4.73 1.15
N HIS A 84 -12.91 -4.37 0.76
CA HIS A 84 -12.59 -3.19 -0.05
C HIS A 84 -12.23 -3.52 -1.50
N CYS A 85 -12.34 -4.77 -1.91
CA CYS A 85 -12.00 -5.23 -3.25
C CYS A 85 -13.22 -5.82 -3.96
N THR A 86 -13.29 -5.66 -5.30
CA THR A 86 -14.29 -6.39 -6.09
C THR A 86 -13.98 -7.88 -6.10
N GLN A 87 -14.99 -8.72 -6.32
CA GLN A 87 -14.81 -10.18 -6.44
C GLN A 87 -13.80 -10.57 -7.52
N LYS A 88 -13.76 -9.80 -8.60
CA LYS A 88 -12.73 -9.93 -9.66
C LYS A 88 -11.32 -9.74 -9.11
N MET A 89 -11.14 -8.73 -8.25
CA MET A 89 -9.83 -8.42 -7.67
C MET A 89 -9.39 -9.50 -6.69
N ILE A 90 -10.29 -9.92 -5.81
CA ILE A 90 -10.06 -11.02 -4.85
C ILE A 90 -9.64 -12.31 -5.56
N ALA A 91 -10.36 -12.70 -6.62
CA ALA A 91 -10.07 -13.93 -7.38
C ALA A 91 -8.71 -13.90 -8.11
N GLN A 92 -8.12 -12.73 -8.30
CA GLN A 92 -6.85 -12.55 -9.01
C GLN A 92 -5.67 -12.25 -8.07
N ARG A 93 -5.92 -12.09 -6.78
CA ARG A 93 -4.89 -11.83 -5.77
C ARG A 93 -3.90 -12.99 -5.71
N ARG A 94 -2.62 -12.65 -5.65
CA ARG A 94 -1.57 -13.61 -5.38
C ARG A 94 -1.37 -13.78 -3.89
N ASP A 95 -1.04 -15.00 -3.50
CA ASP A 95 -0.70 -15.35 -2.13
C ASP A 95 0.73 -14.91 -1.81
N CYS A 96 0.92 -13.63 -1.52
CA CYS A 96 2.20 -13.05 -1.16
C CYS A 96 2.07 -12.10 0.04
N LEU A 97 3.16 -11.99 0.81
CA LEU A 97 3.30 -11.06 1.92
C LEU A 97 4.50 -10.14 1.67
N HIS A 98 4.26 -8.87 1.41
CA HIS A 98 5.33 -7.88 1.26
C HIS A 98 6.08 -7.66 2.58
N ALA A 99 5.41 -7.83 3.71
CA ALA A 99 5.97 -7.64 5.05
C ALA A 99 7.13 -8.57 5.43
N GLU A 100 7.48 -9.56 4.60
CA GLU A 100 8.69 -10.38 4.77
C GLU A 100 9.97 -9.65 4.33
N HIS A 101 9.85 -8.70 3.44
CA HIS A 101 11.00 -8.10 2.78
C HIS A 101 11.26 -6.67 3.21
N PHE A 102 10.22 -5.90 3.46
CA PHE A 102 10.32 -4.48 3.79
C PHE A 102 9.06 -3.97 4.50
N PRO A 103 9.16 -2.81 5.19
CA PRO A 103 8.00 -2.12 5.72
C PRO A 103 7.04 -1.68 4.61
N SER A 104 5.86 -1.19 4.97
CA SER A 104 4.84 -0.82 4.01
C SER A 104 5.30 0.18 2.96
N SER A 105 5.00 -0.12 1.71
CA SER A 105 5.15 0.81 0.58
C SER A 105 4.12 1.94 0.59
N PHE A 106 3.07 1.82 1.42
CA PHE A 106 2.02 2.83 1.56
C PHE A 106 2.26 3.82 2.69
N ASN A 107 3.43 3.80 3.34
CA ASN A 107 3.80 4.77 4.38
C ASN A 107 3.68 6.23 3.91
N CYS A 108 3.80 6.49 2.61
CA CYS A 108 3.63 7.82 2.03
C CYS A 108 2.27 8.45 2.34
N VAL A 109 1.20 7.68 2.59
CA VAL A 109 -0.10 8.25 3.01
C VAL A 109 -0.04 8.90 4.41
N ASN A 110 0.97 8.58 5.19
CA ASN A 110 1.23 9.16 6.52
C ASN A 110 2.32 10.24 6.49
N THR A 111 3.28 10.14 5.57
CA THR A 111 4.48 11.00 5.51
C THR A 111 4.39 12.10 4.46
N GLY A 112 3.82 11.82 3.30
CA GLY A 112 3.57 12.78 2.22
C GLY A 112 3.43 12.12 0.86
N CYS A 113 2.30 12.40 0.20
CA CYS A 113 2.04 11.95 -1.16
C CYS A 113 1.01 12.84 -1.87
N GLN A 114 0.99 12.74 -3.19
CA GLN A 114 -0.11 13.25 -4.00
C GLN A 114 -1.05 12.11 -4.37
N MET A 115 -2.33 12.35 -4.24
CA MET A 115 -3.38 11.48 -4.74
C MET A 115 -4.11 12.18 -5.88
N ILE A 116 -3.85 11.74 -7.11
CA ILE A 116 -4.42 12.32 -8.32
C ILE A 116 -5.62 11.47 -8.71
N ILE A 117 -6.81 12.06 -8.66
CA ILE A 117 -8.05 11.37 -8.97
C ILE A 117 -8.68 11.89 -10.26
N THR A 118 -9.12 10.96 -11.10
CA THR A 118 -9.88 11.23 -12.33
C THR A 118 -11.17 10.42 -12.29
N MET A 119 -12.31 11.10 -12.26
CA MET A 119 -13.61 10.44 -12.36
C MET A 119 -13.92 10.04 -13.80
N LYS A 120 -14.18 8.77 -14.04
CA LYS A 120 -14.62 8.26 -15.34
C LYS A 120 -16.16 8.24 -15.46
N SER A 121 -16.85 8.10 -14.33
CA SER A 121 -18.30 8.19 -14.20
C SER A 121 -18.63 8.42 -12.72
N ALA A 122 -19.90 8.53 -12.37
CA ALA A 122 -20.33 8.58 -10.96
C ALA A 122 -19.96 7.33 -10.14
N GLY A 123 -19.75 6.19 -10.81
CA GLY A 123 -19.39 4.91 -10.16
C GLY A 123 -18.00 4.39 -10.52
N LYS A 124 -17.15 5.18 -11.19
CA LYS A 124 -15.79 4.73 -11.55
C LYS A 124 -14.77 5.86 -11.46
N ALA A 125 -13.73 5.63 -10.67
CA ALA A 125 -12.60 6.53 -10.51
C ALA A 125 -11.27 5.84 -10.82
N VAL A 126 -10.30 6.62 -11.30
CA VAL A 126 -8.90 6.21 -11.38
C VAL A 126 -8.10 7.10 -10.43
N VAL A 127 -7.41 6.48 -9.50
CA VAL A 127 -6.62 7.18 -8.49
C VAL A 127 -5.15 6.81 -8.67
N GLN A 128 -4.28 7.81 -8.80
CA GLN A 128 -2.84 7.61 -8.78
C GLN A 128 -2.29 8.12 -7.45
N LEU A 129 -1.58 7.25 -6.74
CA LEU A 129 -0.84 7.58 -5.53
C LEU A 129 0.63 7.78 -5.91
N VAL A 130 1.15 8.99 -5.69
CA VAL A 130 2.52 9.39 -6.02
C VAL A 130 3.20 9.84 -4.74
N PRO A 131 4.14 9.06 -4.17
CA PRO A 131 4.91 9.47 -2.99
C PRO A 131 5.70 10.76 -3.23
N ASP A 132 5.77 11.61 -2.22
CA ASP A 132 6.67 12.75 -2.24
C ASP A 132 8.11 12.26 -2.04
N LYS A 133 9.04 12.74 -2.87
CA LYS A 133 10.44 12.29 -2.86
C LYS A 133 11.15 12.51 -1.52
N ASP A 134 10.70 13.51 -0.76
CA ASP A 134 11.30 13.89 0.52
C ASP A 134 10.63 13.19 1.73
N SER A 135 9.62 12.36 1.50
CA SER A 135 8.86 11.71 2.57
C SER A 135 9.29 10.27 2.88
N ILE A 136 10.50 9.90 2.47
CA ILE A 136 10.98 8.52 2.57
C ILE A 136 11.46 8.25 4.00
N PRO A 137 10.86 7.27 4.70
CA PRO A 137 11.15 7.02 6.11
C PRO A 137 12.35 6.09 6.28
N PHE A 138 13.51 6.45 5.73
CA PHE A 138 14.72 5.69 5.91
C PHE A 138 15.68 6.35 6.90
N ASP A 139 16.41 5.52 7.62
CA ASP A 139 17.56 5.97 8.38
C ASP A 139 18.73 6.27 7.41
N LEU A 140 18.83 7.52 7.00
CA LEU A 140 19.89 7.99 6.12
C LEU A 140 21.26 8.10 6.81
N SER A 141 21.37 7.77 8.10
CA SER A 141 22.65 7.65 8.78
C SER A 141 23.41 6.39 8.37
N ASP A 142 22.68 5.34 7.93
CA ASP A 142 23.26 4.13 7.36
C ASP A 142 23.76 4.42 5.93
N PRO A 143 25.11 4.27 5.66
CA PRO A 143 25.68 4.55 4.35
C PRO A 143 25.07 3.70 3.22
N ASP A 144 24.76 2.44 3.47
CA ASP A 144 24.21 1.52 2.48
C ASP A 144 22.78 1.93 2.14
N VAL A 145 21.97 2.26 3.15
CA VAL A 145 20.63 2.80 2.96
C VAL A 145 20.66 4.12 2.19
N ARG A 146 21.58 5.01 2.54
CA ARG A 146 21.75 6.29 1.85
C ARG A 146 22.08 6.11 0.38
N TYR A 147 23.03 5.23 0.06
CA TYR A 147 23.39 4.93 -1.33
C TYR A 147 22.18 4.41 -2.11
N LEU A 148 21.44 3.47 -1.56
CA LEU A 148 20.28 2.89 -2.19
C LEU A 148 19.15 3.92 -2.41
N VAL A 149 18.94 4.81 -1.44
CA VAL A 149 17.94 5.89 -1.54
C VAL A 149 18.35 6.90 -2.63
N GLU A 150 19.60 7.29 -2.70
CA GLU A 150 20.09 8.21 -3.74
C GLU A 150 20.03 7.56 -5.13
N ASP A 151 20.44 6.31 -5.28
CA ASP A 151 20.33 5.56 -6.52
C ASP A 151 18.87 5.49 -7.00
N ALA A 152 17.95 5.18 -6.10
CA ALA A 152 16.52 5.11 -6.43
C ALA A 152 15.91 6.49 -6.76
N LYS A 153 16.32 7.58 -6.08
CA LYS A 153 15.87 8.96 -6.39
C LYS A 153 16.25 9.37 -7.82
N HIS A 154 17.37 8.90 -8.30
CA HIS A 154 17.87 9.20 -9.64
C HIS A 154 17.43 8.20 -10.72
N GLY A 155 16.54 7.26 -10.37
CA GLY A 155 16.04 6.25 -11.32
C GLY A 155 17.04 5.16 -11.63
N GLY A 156 17.97 4.88 -10.71
CA GLY A 156 18.99 3.84 -10.82
C GLY A 156 18.42 2.43 -10.97
N HIS A 157 19.31 1.47 -11.21
CA HIS A 157 18.96 0.07 -11.52
C HIS A 157 18.09 -0.59 -10.44
N ASN A 158 18.24 -0.16 -9.19
CA ASN A 158 17.52 -0.72 -8.06
C ASN A 158 16.18 -0.03 -7.77
N ALA A 159 15.86 1.10 -8.41
CA ALA A 159 14.64 1.87 -8.16
C ALA A 159 13.35 1.02 -8.29
N GLN A 160 13.36 0.05 -9.19
CA GLN A 160 12.23 -0.86 -9.42
C GLN A 160 12.02 -1.89 -8.31
N TYR A 161 13.02 -2.15 -7.48
CA TYR A 161 12.96 -3.12 -6.39
C TYR A 161 12.55 -2.49 -5.07
N TYR A 162 12.60 -1.16 -4.96
CA TYR A 162 12.21 -0.46 -3.75
C TYR A 162 10.78 0.03 -3.87
N SER A 163 9.88 -0.65 -3.16
CA SER A 163 8.45 -0.30 -3.12
C SER A 163 8.19 1.13 -2.67
N TYR A 164 9.10 1.75 -1.92
CA TYR A 164 9.04 3.15 -1.50
C TYR A 164 9.14 4.16 -2.64
N PHE A 165 9.71 3.74 -3.78
CA PHE A 165 9.86 4.55 -4.98
C PHE A 165 8.88 4.16 -6.06
N GLN A 166 7.84 3.44 -5.69
CA GLN A 166 6.77 3.07 -6.59
C GLN A 166 5.62 4.06 -6.46
N LYS A 167 5.03 4.37 -7.59
CA LYS A 167 3.72 5.00 -7.69
C LYS A 167 2.68 3.92 -7.95
N TYR A 168 1.49 4.14 -7.45
CA TYR A 168 0.39 3.19 -7.59
C TYR A 168 -0.75 3.82 -8.38
N ARG A 169 -1.49 2.99 -9.08
CA ARG A 169 -2.73 3.36 -9.74
C ARG A 169 -3.80 2.36 -9.39
N PHE A 170 -4.88 2.87 -8.82
CA PHE A 170 -6.06 2.11 -8.46
C PHE A 170 -7.21 2.48 -9.38
N VAL A 171 -7.95 1.48 -9.86
CA VAL A 171 -9.26 1.67 -10.45
C VAL A 171 -10.27 1.34 -9.38
N LEU A 172 -11.09 2.30 -9.01
CA LEU A 172 -12.16 2.14 -8.04
C LEU A 172 -13.50 2.03 -8.76
N LYS A 173 -14.34 1.13 -8.29
CA LYS A 173 -15.74 1.00 -8.68
C LYS A 173 -16.64 1.19 -7.46
N ARG A 174 -17.78 1.83 -7.68
CA ARG A 174 -18.82 1.97 -6.66
C ARG A 174 -19.80 0.82 -6.84
N GLU A 175 -19.90 -0.05 -5.85
CA GLU A 175 -20.84 -1.17 -5.77
C GLU A 175 -21.67 -1.00 -4.49
N THR A 176 -22.99 -1.07 -4.58
CA THR A 176 -23.89 -0.91 -3.41
C THR A 176 -23.58 0.31 -2.53
N GLU A 177 -23.29 1.47 -3.15
CA GLU A 177 -22.94 2.75 -2.50
C GLU A 177 -21.53 2.82 -1.91
N GLU A 178 -20.73 1.75 -1.94
CA GLU A 178 -19.36 1.71 -1.41
C GLU A 178 -18.31 1.64 -2.54
N TRP A 179 -17.13 2.22 -2.27
CA TRP A 179 -16.02 2.19 -3.21
C TRP A 179 -15.14 0.96 -2.98
N HIS A 180 -14.93 0.18 -4.06
CA HIS A 180 -14.11 -1.03 -4.06
C HIS A 180 -12.98 -0.92 -5.07
N ILE A 181 -11.82 -1.50 -4.76
CA ILE A 181 -10.69 -1.62 -5.69
C ILE A 181 -11.01 -2.71 -6.72
N ASP A 182 -11.05 -2.34 -8.01
CA ASP A 182 -11.28 -3.25 -9.13
C ASP A 182 -9.99 -3.64 -9.86
N GLU A 183 -9.00 -2.73 -9.83
CA GLU A 183 -7.67 -2.98 -10.38
C GLU A 183 -6.62 -2.18 -9.58
N ALA A 184 -5.45 -2.79 -9.39
CA ALA A 184 -4.26 -2.12 -8.88
C ALA A 184 -3.10 -2.31 -9.86
N SER A 185 -2.27 -1.30 -9.97
CA SER A 185 -1.06 -1.32 -10.79
C SER A 185 0.01 -0.49 -10.12
N CYS A 186 1.26 -0.90 -10.26
CA CYS A 186 2.41 -0.14 -9.77
C CYS A 186 3.40 0.13 -10.89
N ASP A 187 4.24 1.12 -10.70
CA ASP A 187 5.38 1.45 -11.55
C ASP A 187 6.44 2.16 -10.71
N SER A 188 7.69 2.16 -11.18
CA SER A 188 8.72 2.99 -10.56
C SER A 188 8.30 4.46 -10.60
N LEU A 189 8.77 5.27 -9.65
CA LEU A 189 8.38 6.67 -9.54
C LEU A 189 8.61 7.46 -10.84
N HIS A 190 9.66 7.11 -11.58
CA HIS A 190 10.04 7.71 -12.86
C HIS A 190 9.63 6.89 -14.08
N GLY A 191 8.99 5.72 -13.89
CA GLY A 191 8.56 4.85 -14.97
C GLY A 191 7.33 5.37 -15.71
N ASP A 192 7.07 4.77 -16.87
CA ASP A 192 5.90 5.00 -17.71
C ASP A 192 5.12 3.72 -18.03
N ARG A 193 5.53 2.59 -17.44
CA ARG A 193 5.02 1.25 -17.71
C ARG A 193 4.30 0.65 -16.50
N TRP A 194 3.04 0.91 -16.39
CA TRP A 194 2.20 0.33 -15.36
C TRP A 194 2.16 -1.19 -15.43
N ARG A 195 2.57 -1.85 -14.34
CA ARG A 195 2.47 -3.29 -14.16
C ARG A 195 1.35 -3.60 -13.20
N ARG A 196 0.61 -4.66 -13.48
CA ARG A 196 -0.46 -5.09 -12.58
C ARG A 196 0.12 -5.46 -11.23
N ASP A 197 -0.49 -4.92 -10.20
CA ASP A 197 -0.25 -5.32 -8.83
C ASP A 197 -1.28 -6.39 -8.44
N TYR A 198 -0.80 -7.53 -8.01
CA TYR A 198 -1.62 -8.68 -7.59
C TYR A 198 -1.68 -8.84 -6.08
N TYR A 199 -1.21 -7.86 -5.35
CA TYR A 199 -1.20 -7.87 -3.90
C TYR A 199 -2.58 -7.58 -3.29
N PHE A 200 -3.38 -6.75 -3.99
CA PHE A 200 -4.75 -6.41 -3.60
C PHE A 200 -5.76 -7.49 -3.96
#